data_41fc6501de57567490e3efeac2b29f02
#
_entry.id   41fc6501de57567490e3efeac2b29f02
#
_cell.length_a   1.000
_cell.length_b   1.000
_cell.length_c   1.000
_cell.angle_alpha   90.00
_cell.angle_beta   90.00
_cell.angle_gamma   90.00
#
_symmetry.space_group_name_H-M   'P 1'
#
loop_
_entity.id
_entity.type
_entity.pdbx_description
1 polymer ?
#
loop_
_entity_poly.entity_id
_entity_poly.type
_entity_poly.pdbx_seq_one_letter_code
_entity_poly.pdbx_strand_id
1 'polypeptide(L)'
;MLAEHTKTLTKKQAYITGGGLSAFASALYLVRDCGFTPENIHIFTNGTRNCGNNETGFICRRGKTISIKDSMNFFDLISDVDSLDIPDLTVCDEILNIYRANIYPRSVTLIDQDKNVIDSSKIKVSKSHRNAILALMQSKRSQIQSASIFDVMDSDFFLSPFWKLISALYGFTEESSAYEFVNCIANMDNMLSGIIPNDFDRYEEIVNPLKEHLKKIGVDVRENAVVTDIDFENDNADSIHFTDGATRKTFYLNDGDICIMPTDEMADCESFGSFNEPAP
;
A
#
# COMPACT_ATOMS: atom_id res chain seq x y z
N MET A 1 -15.36 23.95 24.48
CA MET A 1 -15.26 22.52 24.19
C MET A 1 -14.16 22.19 23.20
N LEU A 2 -14.10 22.78 21.99
CA LEU A 2 -13.00 22.50 21.03
C LEU A 2 -11.63 22.91 21.55
N ALA A 3 -11.48 24.07 22.20
CA ALA A 3 -10.20 24.57 22.72
C ALA A 3 -9.65 23.76 23.92
N GLU A 4 -10.52 23.14 24.72
CA GLU A 4 -10.10 22.27 25.83
C GLU A 4 -9.68 20.88 25.33
N HIS A 5 -10.36 20.39 24.28
CA HIS A 5 -9.97 19.13 23.65
C HIS A 5 -8.59 19.22 22.98
N THR A 6 -8.33 20.33 22.29
CA THR A 6 -7.03 20.59 21.66
C THR A 6 -5.90 20.68 22.69
N LYS A 7 -6.15 21.33 23.85
CA LYS A 7 -5.15 21.40 24.94
C LYS A 7 -4.83 20.04 25.57
N THR A 8 -5.75 19.11 25.57
CA THR A 8 -5.52 17.77 26.14
C THR A 8 -4.69 16.90 25.19
N LEU A 9 -4.87 17.04 23.90
CA LEU A 9 -4.13 16.28 22.88
C LEU A 9 -2.66 16.70 22.75
N THR A 10 -2.31 17.95 23.05
CA THR A 10 -0.92 18.46 23.01
C THR A 10 0.03 17.82 24.04
N LYS A 11 -0.48 17.02 24.99
CA LYS A 11 0.33 16.30 25.98
C LYS A 11 0.44 14.81 25.72
N LYS A 12 -0.38 14.26 24.84
CA LYS A 12 -0.37 12.84 24.52
C LYS A 12 0.73 12.51 23.54
N GLN A 13 1.30 11.33 23.74
CA GLN A 13 2.29 10.77 22.83
C GLN A 13 1.64 9.82 21.85
N ALA A 14 2.19 9.72 20.66
CA ALA A 14 1.80 8.73 19.68
C ALA A 14 3.04 7.91 19.27
N TYR A 15 2.92 6.61 19.36
CA TYR A 15 3.97 5.65 19.00
C TYR A 15 3.50 4.87 17.78
N ILE A 16 4.27 4.94 16.69
CA ILE A 16 3.90 4.34 15.42
C ILE A 16 5.00 3.37 14.99
N THR A 17 4.64 2.14 14.68
CA THR A 17 5.58 1.14 14.20
C THR A 17 5.56 1.05 12.68
N GLY A 18 6.71 0.86 12.05
CA GLY A 18 6.83 0.67 10.61
C GLY A 18 7.39 1.87 9.87
N GLY A 19 7.87 1.63 8.66
CA GLY A 19 8.50 2.62 7.77
C GLY A 19 7.80 2.74 6.42
N GLY A 20 6.57 2.25 6.32
CA GLY A 20 5.76 2.29 5.11
C GLY A 20 4.84 3.50 5.02
N LEU A 21 4.08 3.56 3.92
CA LEU A 21 3.13 4.63 3.66
C LEU A 21 2.11 4.80 4.80
N SER A 22 1.57 3.69 5.32
CA SER A 22 0.55 3.70 6.38
C SER A 22 1.06 4.33 7.67
N ALA A 23 2.32 4.05 8.05
CA ALA A 23 2.92 4.62 9.25
C ALA A 23 3.11 6.14 9.14
N PHE A 24 3.69 6.59 8.02
CA PHE A 24 3.89 8.02 7.79
C PHE A 24 2.59 8.78 7.55
N ALA A 25 1.62 8.17 6.87
CA ALA A 25 0.28 8.74 6.71
C ALA A 25 -0.40 8.92 8.07
N SER A 26 -0.32 7.91 8.96
CA SER A 26 -0.87 8.02 10.31
C SER A 26 -0.27 9.20 11.06
N ALA A 27 1.06 9.38 11.01
CA ALA A 27 1.72 10.51 11.65
C ALA A 27 1.25 11.85 11.09
N LEU A 28 1.14 11.98 9.76
CA LEU A 28 0.70 13.22 9.15
C LEU A 28 -0.74 13.57 9.52
N TYR A 29 -1.65 12.60 9.51
CA TYR A 29 -3.04 12.81 9.93
C TYR A 29 -3.15 13.15 11.43
N LEU A 30 -2.31 12.57 12.29
CA LEU A 30 -2.26 12.94 13.70
C LEU A 30 -1.88 14.41 13.91
N VAL A 31 -0.90 14.90 13.15
CA VAL A 31 -0.52 16.32 13.20
C VAL A 31 -1.61 17.20 12.62
N ARG A 32 -2.03 16.91 11.38
CA ARG A 32 -2.88 17.78 10.59
C ARG A 32 -4.32 17.81 11.08
N ASP A 33 -4.88 16.62 11.35
CA ASP A 33 -6.32 16.47 11.56
C ASP A 33 -6.69 16.19 13.03
N CYS A 34 -5.77 15.60 13.80
CA CYS A 34 -6.01 15.25 15.20
C CYS A 34 -5.38 16.23 16.20
N GLY A 35 -4.54 17.18 15.74
CA GLY A 35 -3.95 18.22 16.58
C GLY A 35 -2.86 17.73 17.53
N PHE A 36 -2.18 16.62 17.19
CA PHE A 36 -0.97 16.23 17.89
C PHE A 36 0.16 17.20 17.59
N THR A 37 0.98 17.47 18.62
CA THR A 37 2.23 18.21 18.43
C THR A 37 3.23 17.29 17.75
N PRO A 38 3.92 17.69 16.67
CA PRO A 38 4.83 16.82 15.93
C PRO A 38 5.87 16.13 16.80
N GLU A 39 6.45 16.83 17.78
CA GLU A 39 7.47 16.32 18.68
C GLU A 39 6.96 15.22 19.61
N ASN A 40 5.64 15.06 19.74
CA ASN A 40 5.00 14.00 20.52
C ASN A 40 4.67 12.77 19.69
N ILE A 41 5.13 12.72 18.44
CA ILE A 41 4.91 11.57 17.56
C ILE A 41 6.25 10.89 17.31
N HIS A 42 6.31 9.59 17.64
CA HIS A 42 7.49 8.77 17.53
C HIS A 42 7.24 7.64 16.54
N ILE A 43 8.05 7.58 15.49
CA ILE A 43 7.97 6.52 14.46
C ILE A 43 9.20 5.64 14.59
N PHE A 44 8.97 4.32 14.74
CA PHE A 44 10.01 3.31 14.81
C PHE A 44 10.07 2.58 13.47
N THR A 45 11.20 2.69 12.78
CA THR A 45 11.35 2.04 11.48
C THR A 45 12.73 1.39 11.34
N ASN A 46 12.78 0.26 10.69
CA ASN A 46 14.04 -0.40 10.30
C ASN A 46 14.64 0.23 9.01
N GLY A 47 14.25 1.44 8.71
CA GLY A 47 14.53 2.09 7.44
C GLY A 47 13.51 1.70 6.37
N THR A 48 13.40 2.51 5.34
CA THR A 48 12.72 2.10 4.11
C THR A 48 13.53 0.95 3.54
N ARG A 49 12.92 -0.23 3.38
CA ARG A 49 13.55 -1.32 2.62
C ARG A 49 13.90 -0.75 1.26
N ASN A 50 15.16 -0.49 1.05
CA ASN A 50 15.68 -0.13 -0.26
C ASN A 50 15.50 -1.35 -1.16
N CYS A 51 14.34 -1.44 -1.77
CA CYS A 51 14.11 -2.39 -2.84
C CYS A 51 14.78 -1.87 -4.13
N GLY A 52 15.85 -1.12 -4.02
CA GLY A 52 16.66 -0.64 -5.15
C GLY A 52 17.62 -1.69 -5.66
N ASN A 53 18.40 -1.33 -6.65
CA ASN A 53 19.51 -2.14 -7.13
C ASN A 53 20.44 -2.48 -5.96
N ASN A 54 20.40 -3.73 -5.56
CA ASN A 54 21.47 -4.26 -4.74
C ASN A 54 22.51 -4.91 -5.67
N GLU A 55 23.69 -5.17 -5.15
CA GLU A 55 24.79 -5.80 -5.90
C GLU A 55 24.43 -7.19 -6.46
N THR A 56 23.27 -7.74 -6.09
CA THR A 56 22.83 -9.09 -6.43
C THR A 56 21.80 -9.16 -7.54
N GLY A 57 21.30 -8.03 -8.08
CA GLY A 57 20.40 -8.07 -9.24
C GLY A 57 19.23 -7.08 -9.19
N PHE A 58 18.25 -7.30 -10.05
CA PHE A 58 17.05 -6.51 -10.14
C PHE A 58 15.97 -7.09 -9.26
N ILE A 59 15.35 -6.27 -8.43
CA ILE A 59 14.13 -6.64 -7.71
C ILE A 59 12.95 -6.22 -8.56
N CYS A 60 12.19 -7.19 -9.05
CA CYS A 60 10.90 -6.92 -9.67
C CYS A 60 9.92 -6.47 -8.60
N ARG A 61 9.51 -5.21 -8.67
CA ARG A 61 8.42 -4.70 -7.85
C ARG A 61 7.12 -4.78 -8.61
N ARG A 62 6.06 -5.10 -7.90
CA ARG A 62 4.73 -4.79 -8.39
C ARG A 62 4.55 -3.28 -8.30
N GLY A 63 4.39 -2.62 -9.45
CA GLY A 63 3.98 -1.23 -9.48
C GLY A 63 2.64 -1.04 -8.77
N LYS A 64 2.45 0.10 -8.13
CA LYS A 64 1.15 0.44 -7.53
C LYS A 64 0.36 1.27 -8.52
N THR A 65 -0.79 0.74 -8.95
CA THR A 65 -1.74 1.50 -9.74
C THR A 65 -2.51 2.44 -8.83
N ILE A 66 -2.41 3.73 -9.08
CA ILE A 66 -3.13 4.75 -8.33
C ILE A 66 -4.22 5.29 -9.24
N SER A 67 -5.49 5.03 -8.90
CA SER A 67 -6.63 5.62 -9.58
C SER A 67 -6.86 7.04 -9.07
N ILE A 68 -6.78 8.04 -9.93
CA ILE A 68 -7.05 9.43 -9.53
C ILE A 68 -8.47 9.57 -8.98
N LYS A 69 -9.43 8.85 -9.55
CA LYS A 69 -10.84 8.92 -9.17
C LYS A 69 -11.11 8.33 -7.78
N ASP A 70 -10.44 7.23 -7.45
CA ASP A 70 -10.76 6.44 -6.26
C ASP A 70 -9.71 6.60 -5.14
N SER A 71 -8.67 7.43 -5.37
CA SER A 71 -7.57 7.64 -4.43
C SER A 71 -7.56 9.04 -3.82
N MET A 72 -8.72 9.63 -3.58
CA MET A 72 -8.86 11.00 -3.05
C MET A 72 -8.08 11.21 -1.76
N ASN A 73 -8.16 10.28 -0.81
CA ASN A 73 -7.44 10.38 0.47
C ASN A 73 -5.92 10.33 0.27
N PHE A 74 -5.45 9.55 -0.70
CA PHE A 74 -4.03 9.50 -1.03
C PHE A 74 -3.54 10.83 -1.61
N PHE A 75 -4.28 11.43 -2.54
CA PHE A 75 -3.93 12.73 -3.12
C PHE A 75 -4.02 13.85 -2.09
N ASP A 76 -4.99 13.80 -1.19
CA ASP A 76 -5.09 14.72 -0.05
C ASP A 76 -3.87 14.60 0.88
N LEU A 77 -3.42 13.36 1.16
CA LEU A 77 -2.26 13.10 2.00
C LEU A 77 -0.98 13.75 1.46
N ILE A 78 -0.76 13.68 0.15
CA ILE A 78 0.48 14.15 -0.49
C ILE A 78 0.38 15.56 -1.07
N SER A 79 -0.76 16.26 -0.89
CA SER A 79 -1.00 17.57 -1.46
C SER A 79 -0.10 18.67 -0.90
N ASP A 80 0.30 18.52 0.36
CA ASP A 80 1.13 19.49 1.07
C ASP A 80 2.58 19.02 1.27
N VAL A 81 2.93 17.88 0.66
CA VAL A 81 4.27 17.28 0.77
C VAL A 81 5.12 17.74 -0.40
N ASP A 82 6.21 18.46 -0.11
CA ASP A 82 7.15 18.93 -1.13
C ASP A 82 7.80 17.75 -1.88
N SER A 83 7.90 17.84 -3.20
CA SER A 83 8.71 16.90 -4.00
C SER A 83 10.19 17.06 -3.64
N LEU A 84 10.92 15.96 -3.54
CA LEU A 84 12.39 16.00 -3.35
C LEU A 84 13.13 16.17 -4.67
N ASP A 85 12.49 15.82 -5.79
CA ASP A 85 13.12 15.78 -7.11
C ASP A 85 12.85 17.06 -7.91
N ILE A 86 11.69 17.69 -7.74
CA ILE A 86 11.29 18.86 -8.52
C ILE A 86 10.98 20.02 -7.59
N PRO A 87 11.84 21.07 -7.59
CA PRO A 87 11.59 22.28 -6.79
C PRO A 87 10.24 22.92 -7.09
N ASP A 88 9.62 23.50 -6.08
CA ASP A 88 8.35 24.24 -6.16
C ASP A 88 7.12 23.40 -6.54
N LEU A 89 7.26 22.08 -6.62
CA LEU A 89 6.13 21.16 -6.79
C LEU A 89 5.90 20.31 -5.53
N THR A 90 4.64 19.91 -5.34
CA THR A 90 4.30 18.86 -4.37
C THR A 90 4.42 17.47 -5.02
N VAL A 91 4.49 16.43 -4.20
CA VAL A 91 4.43 15.03 -4.69
C VAL A 91 3.13 14.79 -5.46
N CYS A 92 2.04 15.43 -5.03
CA CYS A 92 0.76 15.38 -5.73
C CYS A 92 0.87 15.97 -7.15
N ASP A 93 1.48 17.14 -7.29
CA ASP A 93 1.67 17.79 -8.61
C ASP A 93 2.54 16.93 -9.53
N GLU A 94 3.61 16.37 -8.99
CA GLU A 94 4.52 15.50 -9.73
C GLU A 94 3.77 14.28 -10.31
N ILE A 95 3.04 13.55 -9.46
CA ILE A 95 2.25 12.39 -9.89
C ILE A 95 1.20 12.79 -10.92
N LEU A 96 0.46 13.87 -10.68
CA LEU A 96 -0.57 14.35 -11.62
C LEU A 96 0.03 14.77 -12.97
N ASN A 97 1.23 15.35 -12.97
CA ASN A 97 1.94 15.70 -14.20
C ASN A 97 2.35 14.47 -15.01
N ILE A 98 2.82 13.41 -14.34
CA ILE A 98 3.14 12.11 -14.96
C ILE A 98 1.88 11.52 -15.61
N TYR A 99 0.75 11.53 -14.90
CA TYR A 99 -0.52 11.05 -15.44
C TYR A 99 -1.01 11.88 -16.64
N ARG A 100 -0.95 13.21 -16.55
CA ARG A 100 -1.38 14.11 -17.64
C ARG A 100 -0.51 13.99 -18.89
N ALA A 101 0.77 13.78 -18.69
CA ALA A 101 1.71 13.62 -19.80
C ALA A 101 1.49 12.33 -20.57
N ASN A 102 0.77 11.36 -20.01
CA ASN A 102 0.45 10.04 -20.60
C ASN A 102 1.69 9.37 -21.25
N ILE A 103 2.85 9.56 -20.59
CA ILE A 103 4.16 9.37 -21.22
C ILE A 103 4.44 7.89 -21.52
N TYR A 104 3.77 6.96 -20.84
CA TYR A 104 3.99 5.53 -21.05
C TYR A 104 2.73 4.71 -20.81
N PRO A 105 1.90 4.46 -21.82
CA PRO A 105 0.96 3.36 -21.72
C PRO A 105 1.78 2.06 -21.65
N ARG A 106 1.91 1.47 -20.48
CA ARG A 106 2.53 0.16 -20.35
C ARG A 106 1.58 -0.88 -20.95
N SER A 107 2.00 -1.52 -22.02
CA SER A 107 1.33 -2.71 -22.51
C SER A 107 1.87 -3.94 -21.76
N VAL A 108 0.99 -4.77 -21.23
CA VAL A 108 1.39 -6.07 -20.71
C VAL A 108 1.64 -7.01 -21.88
N THR A 109 2.84 -7.57 -21.91
CA THR A 109 3.19 -8.61 -22.86
C THR A 109 3.00 -9.97 -22.17
N LEU A 110 2.00 -10.71 -22.59
CA LEU A 110 1.83 -12.11 -22.17
C LEU A 110 2.60 -13.03 -23.10
N ILE A 111 3.25 -14.02 -22.51
CA ILE A 111 4.00 -15.04 -23.25
C ILE A 111 3.39 -16.40 -22.89
N ASP A 112 3.04 -17.21 -23.90
CA ASP A 112 2.54 -18.54 -23.70
C ASP A 112 3.68 -19.57 -23.40
N GLN A 113 3.30 -20.82 -23.19
CA GLN A 113 4.25 -21.91 -22.89
C GLN A 113 5.24 -22.18 -24.04
N ASP A 114 4.84 -21.84 -25.28
CA ASP A 114 5.66 -21.99 -26.48
C ASP A 114 6.49 -20.72 -26.79
N LYS A 115 6.53 -19.78 -25.85
CA LYS A 115 7.22 -18.48 -25.95
C LYS A 115 6.67 -17.53 -27.00
N ASN A 116 5.43 -17.73 -27.45
CA ASN A 116 4.77 -16.79 -28.35
C ASN A 116 4.20 -15.62 -27.55
N VAL A 117 4.31 -14.44 -28.13
CA VAL A 117 3.69 -13.24 -27.55
C VAL A 117 2.19 -13.27 -27.79
N ILE A 118 1.42 -13.21 -26.72
CA ILE A 118 -0.03 -13.03 -26.76
C ILE A 118 -0.34 -11.55 -26.76
N ASP A 119 -1.02 -11.09 -27.79
CA ASP A 119 -1.53 -9.73 -27.88
C ASP A 119 -2.65 -9.51 -26.83
N SER A 120 -2.32 -8.82 -25.75
CA SER A 120 -3.26 -8.55 -24.66
C SER A 120 -4.48 -7.76 -25.09
N SER A 121 -4.39 -6.97 -26.15
CA SER A 121 -5.53 -6.22 -26.72
C SER A 121 -6.60 -7.13 -27.30
N LYS A 122 -6.27 -8.37 -27.61
CA LYS A 122 -7.19 -9.39 -28.12
C LYS A 122 -7.85 -10.23 -27.04
N ILE A 123 -7.42 -10.09 -25.81
CA ILE A 123 -8.04 -10.81 -24.68
C ILE A 123 -9.42 -10.21 -24.44
N LYS A 124 -10.44 -11.02 -24.70
CA LYS A 124 -11.83 -10.62 -24.48
C LYS A 124 -12.46 -11.48 -23.39
N VAL A 125 -13.23 -10.84 -22.55
CA VAL A 125 -14.11 -11.54 -21.62
C VAL A 125 -15.29 -12.10 -22.41
N SER A 126 -15.57 -13.41 -22.26
CA SER A 126 -16.75 -14.01 -22.90
C SER A 126 -18.03 -13.33 -22.42
N LYS A 127 -19.09 -13.40 -23.20
CA LYS A 127 -20.39 -12.81 -22.81
C LYS A 127 -20.95 -13.43 -21.54
N SER A 128 -20.77 -14.76 -21.34
CA SER A 128 -21.18 -15.46 -20.12
C SER A 128 -20.42 -14.95 -18.91
N HIS A 129 -19.09 -14.92 -18.98
CA HIS A 129 -18.25 -14.47 -17.87
C HIS A 129 -18.48 -12.99 -17.52
N ARG A 130 -18.66 -12.14 -18.55
CA ARG A 130 -19.04 -10.74 -18.33
C ARG A 130 -20.35 -10.61 -17.56
N ASN A 131 -21.37 -11.38 -17.96
CA ASN A 131 -22.67 -11.34 -17.28
C ASN A 131 -22.56 -11.87 -15.84
N ALA A 132 -21.75 -12.91 -15.60
CA ALA A 132 -21.49 -13.40 -14.25
C ALA A 132 -20.81 -12.33 -13.37
N ILE A 133 -19.76 -11.68 -13.88
CA ILE A 133 -19.08 -10.58 -13.17
C ILE A 133 -20.04 -9.44 -12.88
N LEU A 134 -20.85 -9.01 -13.86
CA LEU A 134 -21.83 -7.94 -13.66
C LEU A 134 -22.89 -8.32 -12.62
N ALA A 135 -23.34 -9.58 -12.60
CA ALA A 135 -24.26 -10.07 -11.57
C ALA A 135 -23.63 -10.04 -10.18
N LEU A 136 -22.36 -10.43 -10.06
CA LEU A 136 -21.62 -10.34 -8.81
C LEU A 136 -21.45 -8.88 -8.35
N MET A 137 -21.16 -7.93 -9.25
CA MET A 137 -21.07 -6.50 -8.94
C MET A 137 -22.39 -5.92 -8.40
N GLN A 138 -23.52 -6.51 -8.78
CA GLN A 138 -24.86 -6.12 -8.30
C GLN A 138 -25.27 -6.86 -7.03
N SER A 139 -24.50 -7.86 -6.61
CA SER A 139 -24.80 -8.66 -5.42
C SER A 139 -24.55 -7.85 -4.15
N LYS A 140 -25.34 -8.12 -3.11
CA LYS A 140 -25.08 -7.52 -1.79
C LYS A 140 -23.78 -8.07 -1.21
N ARG A 141 -23.02 -7.21 -0.54
CA ARG A 141 -21.77 -7.60 0.13
C ARG A 141 -21.94 -8.86 0.99
N SER A 142 -23.03 -8.95 1.76
CA SER A 142 -23.31 -10.10 2.63
C SER A 142 -23.47 -11.43 1.89
N GLN A 143 -23.68 -11.41 0.59
CA GLN A 143 -23.86 -12.63 -0.22
C GLN A 143 -22.52 -13.16 -0.77
N ILE A 144 -21.52 -12.30 -0.93
CA ILE A 144 -20.25 -12.66 -1.57
C ILE A 144 -19.03 -12.46 -0.67
N GLN A 145 -19.19 -11.83 0.51
CA GLN A 145 -18.04 -11.52 1.38
C GLN A 145 -17.32 -12.73 1.96
N SER A 146 -17.99 -13.88 2.08
CA SER A 146 -17.43 -15.15 2.56
C SER A 146 -17.25 -16.17 1.46
N ALA A 147 -17.55 -15.82 0.20
CA ALA A 147 -17.38 -16.69 -0.95
C ALA A 147 -15.99 -16.52 -1.57
N SER A 148 -15.41 -17.61 -2.04
CA SER A 148 -14.25 -17.59 -2.91
C SER A 148 -14.64 -17.28 -4.36
N ILE A 149 -13.67 -16.93 -5.20
CA ILE A 149 -13.92 -16.79 -6.64
C ILE A 149 -14.41 -18.11 -7.23
N PHE A 150 -13.87 -19.23 -6.72
CA PHE A 150 -14.26 -20.58 -7.15
C PHE A 150 -15.75 -20.87 -6.88
N ASP A 151 -16.30 -20.35 -5.79
CA ASP A 151 -17.71 -20.58 -5.44
C ASP A 151 -18.70 -19.83 -6.33
N VAL A 152 -18.24 -18.80 -7.04
CA VAL A 152 -19.11 -17.87 -7.79
C VAL A 152 -18.87 -17.86 -9.30
N MET A 153 -17.77 -18.46 -9.76
CA MET A 153 -17.43 -18.52 -11.18
C MET A 153 -17.40 -19.98 -11.65
N ASP A 154 -17.70 -20.19 -12.93
CA ASP A 154 -17.64 -21.53 -13.52
C ASP A 154 -16.19 -21.95 -13.83
N SER A 155 -15.96 -23.25 -14.02
CA SER A 155 -14.64 -23.80 -14.30
C SER A 155 -14.01 -23.27 -15.60
N ASP A 156 -14.83 -22.91 -16.59
CA ASP A 156 -14.36 -22.39 -17.87
C ASP A 156 -13.78 -20.98 -17.70
N PHE A 157 -14.22 -20.24 -16.68
CA PHE A 157 -13.66 -18.94 -16.35
C PHE A 157 -12.16 -19.05 -16.03
N PHE A 158 -11.76 -20.02 -15.22
CA PHE A 158 -10.38 -20.22 -14.78
C PHE A 158 -9.45 -20.67 -15.91
N LEU A 159 -10.00 -21.25 -16.97
CA LEU A 159 -9.24 -21.60 -18.18
C LEU A 159 -9.08 -20.41 -19.14
N SER A 160 -9.84 -19.33 -18.93
CA SER A 160 -9.88 -18.19 -19.85
C SER A 160 -8.57 -17.39 -19.84
N PRO A 161 -8.17 -16.81 -20.98
CA PRO A 161 -7.04 -15.88 -21.04
C PRO A 161 -7.23 -14.64 -20.14
N PHE A 162 -8.46 -14.23 -19.92
CA PHE A 162 -8.79 -13.12 -19.02
C PHE A 162 -8.44 -13.45 -17.57
N TRP A 163 -8.84 -14.63 -17.07
CA TRP A 163 -8.46 -15.06 -15.73
C TRP A 163 -6.95 -15.13 -15.55
N LYS A 164 -6.24 -15.73 -16.51
CA LYS A 164 -4.78 -15.83 -16.47
C LYS A 164 -4.11 -14.46 -16.38
N LEU A 165 -4.65 -13.46 -17.10
CA LEU A 165 -4.16 -12.09 -17.03
C LEU A 165 -4.41 -11.49 -15.64
N ILE A 166 -5.64 -11.57 -15.14
CA ILE A 166 -6.02 -10.98 -13.85
C ILE A 166 -5.24 -11.62 -12.69
N SER A 167 -5.16 -12.96 -12.68
CA SER A 167 -4.44 -13.66 -11.63
C SER A 167 -2.95 -13.31 -11.62
N ALA A 168 -2.33 -13.19 -12.79
CA ALA A 168 -0.93 -12.80 -12.90
C ALA A 168 -0.68 -11.35 -12.44
N LEU A 169 -1.59 -10.42 -12.76
CA LEU A 169 -1.42 -9.00 -12.43
C LEU A 169 -1.71 -8.68 -10.96
N TYR A 170 -2.75 -9.28 -10.42
CA TYR A 170 -3.25 -8.95 -9.07
C TYR A 170 -3.03 -10.03 -8.03
N GLY A 171 -2.44 -11.15 -8.43
CA GLY A 171 -2.15 -12.26 -7.53
C GLY A 171 -3.39 -13.01 -7.04
N PHE A 172 -4.53 -12.91 -7.75
CA PHE A 172 -5.71 -13.71 -7.40
C PHE A 172 -5.49 -15.19 -7.64
N THR A 173 -5.96 -15.98 -6.70
CA THR A 173 -6.13 -17.44 -6.81
C THR A 173 -7.62 -17.78 -6.82
N GLU A 174 -7.96 -19.02 -7.10
CA GLU A 174 -9.34 -19.50 -7.09
C GLU A 174 -9.99 -19.35 -5.70
N GLU A 175 -9.19 -19.47 -4.63
CA GLU A 175 -9.61 -19.31 -3.24
C GLU A 175 -9.67 -17.87 -2.77
N SER A 176 -9.22 -16.91 -3.57
CA SER A 176 -9.29 -15.50 -3.22
C SER A 176 -10.74 -15.04 -3.05
N SER A 177 -10.94 -14.03 -2.21
CA SER A 177 -12.25 -13.46 -1.92
C SER A 177 -12.97 -12.98 -3.19
N ALA A 178 -14.19 -13.46 -3.41
CA ALA A 178 -15.06 -12.99 -4.50
C ALA A 178 -15.39 -11.51 -4.34
N TYR A 179 -15.51 -11.01 -3.12
CA TYR A 179 -15.77 -9.60 -2.84
C TYR A 179 -14.60 -8.70 -3.29
N GLU A 180 -13.36 -9.08 -2.93
CA GLU A 180 -12.16 -8.34 -3.35
C GLU A 180 -11.97 -8.39 -4.87
N PHE A 181 -12.21 -9.53 -5.48
CA PHE A 181 -12.17 -9.67 -6.94
C PHE A 181 -13.14 -8.72 -7.63
N VAL A 182 -14.38 -8.65 -7.16
CA VAL A 182 -15.41 -7.75 -7.72
C VAL A 182 -15.02 -6.29 -7.54
N ASN A 183 -14.55 -5.91 -6.35
CA ASN A 183 -14.08 -4.55 -6.09
C ASN A 183 -12.90 -4.17 -6.98
N CYS A 184 -11.94 -5.08 -7.14
CA CYS A 184 -10.80 -4.87 -8.01
C CYS A 184 -11.26 -4.60 -9.46
N ILE A 185 -12.15 -5.45 -9.99
CA ILE A 185 -12.66 -5.26 -11.37
C ILE A 185 -13.52 -4.01 -11.51
N ALA A 186 -14.34 -3.66 -10.52
CA ALA A 186 -15.18 -2.48 -10.55
C ALA A 186 -14.37 -1.18 -10.66
N ASN A 187 -13.16 -1.17 -10.05
CA ASN A 187 -12.26 -0.02 -10.06
C ASN A 187 -11.30 0.00 -11.27
N MET A 188 -11.42 -0.97 -12.16
CA MET A 188 -10.58 -1.09 -13.34
C MET A 188 -11.25 -0.57 -14.61
N ASP A 189 -11.51 0.72 -14.69
CA ASP A 189 -12.21 1.35 -15.82
C ASP A 189 -11.62 1.00 -17.19
N ASN A 190 -10.35 0.63 -17.28
CA ASN A 190 -9.66 0.40 -18.54
C ASN A 190 -9.10 -1.03 -18.73
N MET A 191 -9.19 -1.90 -17.73
CA MET A 191 -8.61 -3.24 -17.85
C MET A 191 -9.31 -4.13 -18.87
N LEU A 192 -10.60 -3.95 -19.04
CA LEU A 192 -11.38 -4.68 -20.05
C LEU A 192 -11.00 -4.26 -21.48
N SER A 193 -10.30 -3.15 -21.66
CA SER A 193 -9.75 -2.67 -22.93
C SER A 193 -8.29 -3.04 -23.15
N GLY A 194 -7.66 -3.77 -22.24
CA GLY A 194 -6.26 -4.17 -22.32
C GLY A 194 -5.25 -3.05 -22.02
N ILE A 195 -5.74 -1.90 -21.58
CA ILE A 195 -4.90 -0.78 -21.14
C ILE A 195 -4.71 -0.93 -19.63
N ILE A 196 -3.49 -1.24 -19.22
CA ILE A 196 -3.11 -1.22 -17.82
C ILE A 196 -2.74 0.23 -17.51
N PRO A 197 -3.36 0.83 -16.50
CA PRO A 197 -2.98 2.17 -16.06
C PRO A 197 -1.48 2.19 -15.73
N ASN A 198 -0.82 3.32 -15.97
CA ASN A 198 0.56 3.49 -15.56
C ASN A 198 0.69 3.20 -14.08
N ASP A 199 1.40 2.14 -13.76
CA ASP A 199 1.82 1.90 -12.39
C ASP A 199 2.80 3.00 -11.99
N PHE A 200 2.52 3.65 -10.90
CA PHE A 200 3.49 4.50 -10.26
C PHE A 200 4.49 3.58 -9.55
N ASP A 201 5.57 3.30 -10.24
CA ASP A 201 6.59 2.30 -9.83
C ASP A 201 7.53 2.83 -8.74
N ARG A 202 7.23 4.00 -8.18
CA ARG A 202 8.14 4.74 -7.35
C ARG A 202 7.58 4.95 -5.96
N TYR A 203 7.37 3.83 -5.25
CA TYR A 203 6.97 3.87 -3.84
C TYR A 203 7.89 4.77 -2.99
N GLU A 204 9.19 4.77 -3.30
CA GLU A 204 10.17 5.60 -2.62
C GLU A 204 10.00 7.09 -2.90
N GLU A 205 9.52 7.46 -4.08
CA GLU A 205 9.21 8.85 -4.43
C GLU A 205 7.97 9.38 -3.71
N ILE A 206 7.19 8.51 -3.08
CA ILE A 206 6.07 8.89 -2.22
C ILE A 206 6.49 8.86 -0.75
N VAL A 207 7.13 7.76 -0.34
CA VAL A 207 7.44 7.50 1.07
C VAL A 207 8.59 8.36 1.58
N ASN A 208 9.63 8.56 0.77
CA ASN A 208 10.78 9.38 1.18
C ASN A 208 10.42 10.87 1.35
N PRO A 209 9.73 11.53 0.41
CA PRO A 209 9.27 12.90 0.62
C PRO A 209 8.38 13.04 1.86
N LEU A 210 7.46 12.11 2.08
CA LEU A 210 6.58 12.12 3.25
C LEU A 210 7.37 11.97 4.56
N LYS A 211 8.36 11.07 4.59
CA LYS A 211 9.28 10.92 5.73
C LYS A 211 10.06 12.21 6.01
N GLU A 212 10.66 12.80 4.98
CA GLU A 212 11.44 14.02 5.13
C GLU A 212 10.56 15.22 5.52
N HIS A 213 9.33 15.29 4.99
CA HIS A 213 8.35 16.29 5.44
C HIS A 213 8.04 16.15 6.93
N LEU A 214 7.78 14.95 7.41
CA LEU A 214 7.51 14.68 8.84
C LEU A 214 8.69 15.06 9.73
N LYS A 215 9.92 14.73 9.34
CA LYS A 215 11.14 15.17 10.05
C LYS A 215 11.26 16.69 10.07
N LYS A 216 11.00 17.36 8.94
CA LYS A 216 11.06 18.84 8.81
C LYS A 216 10.09 19.53 9.76
N ILE A 217 8.90 18.99 9.98
CA ILE A 217 7.92 19.53 10.91
C ILE A 217 8.15 19.13 12.37
N GLY A 218 9.10 18.25 12.67
CA GLY A 218 9.54 17.93 14.04
C GLY A 218 9.09 16.56 14.56
N VAL A 219 8.55 15.67 13.71
CA VAL A 219 8.22 14.28 14.12
C VAL A 219 9.51 13.51 14.37
N ASP A 220 9.56 12.76 15.49
CA ASP A 220 10.70 11.92 15.87
C ASP A 220 10.69 10.61 15.07
N VAL A 221 11.35 10.61 13.92
CA VAL A 221 11.50 9.42 13.07
C VAL A 221 12.80 8.71 13.40
N ARG A 222 12.71 7.56 14.07
CA ARG A 222 13.83 6.73 14.49
C ARG A 222 14.13 5.67 13.45
N GLU A 223 15.11 5.95 12.64
CA GLU A 223 15.64 4.98 11.68
C GLU A 223 16.51 3.94 12.41
N ASN A 224 16.49 2.71 11.94
CA ASN A 224 17.14 1.55 12.58
C ASN A 224 16.57 1.18 13.97
N ALA A 225 15.34 1.58 14.25
CA ALA A 225 14.59 1.19 15.43
C ALA A 225 13.55 0.12 15.07
N VAL A 226 13.76 -1.10 15.54
CA VAL A 226 12.85 -2.22 15.29
C VAL A 226 12.08 -2.52 16.56
N VAL A 227 10.74 -2.37 16.49
CA VAL A 227 9.88 -2.81 17.59
C VAL A 227 9.88 -4.34 17.62
N THR A 228 10.20 -4.88 18.78
CA THR A 228 10.34 -6.32 18.99
C THR A 228 9.18 -6.92 19.77
N ASP A 229 8.51 -6.10 20.58
CA ASP A 229 7.36 -6.54 21.39
C ASP A 229 6.57 -5.33 21.90
N ILE A 230 5.31 -5.56 22.28
CA ILE A 230 4.41 -4.59 22.91
C ILE A 230 3.71 -5.31 24.06
N ASP A 231 3.92 -4.83 25.29
CA ASP A 231 3.19 -5.32 26.44
C ASP A 231 1.81 -4.67 26.53
N PHE A 232 0.85 -5.43 27.02
CA PHE A 232 -0.53 -4.97 27.22
C PHE A 232 -0.94 -5.17 28.68
N GLU A 233 -1.60 -4.15 29.22
CA GLU A 233 -2.30 -4.22 30.50
C GLU A 233 -3.77 -3.83 30.30
N ASN A 234 -4.70 -4.70 30.71
CA ASN A 234 -6.16 -4.47 30.56
C ASN A 234 -6.58 -4.01 29.14
N ASP A 235 -6.10 -4.71 28.11
CA ASP A 235 -6.33 -4.42 26.69
C ASP A 235 -5.78 -3.07 26.18
N ASN A 236 -4.95 -2.38 26.98
CA ASN A 236 -4.24 -1.19 26.55
C ASN A 236 -2.74 -1.50 26.39
N ALA A 237 -2.10 -0.88 25.42
CA ALA A 237 -0.66 -0.95 25.29
C ALA A 237 -0.01 -0.24 26.50
N ASP A 238 0.86 -0.95 27.20
CA ASP A 238 1.57 -0.46 28.40
C ASP A 238 3.01 -0.07 28.09
N SER A 239 3.71 -0.89 27.34
CA SER A 239 5.09 -0.59 26.96
C SER A 239 5.43 -1.09 25.55
N ILE A 240 6.38 -0.42 24.90
CA ILE A 240 6.92 -0.75 23.59
C ILE A 240 8.40 -1.08 23.74
N HIS A 241 8.77 -2.31 23.39
CA HIS A 241 10.14 -2.77 23.37
C HIS A 241 10.70 -2.65 21.95
N PHE A 242 11.86 -2.05 21.83
CA PHE A 242 12.49 -1.88 20.53
C PHE A 242 14.02 -1.98 20.63
N THR A 243 14.64 -2.28 19.49
CA THR A 243 16.09 -2.18 19.34
C THR A 243 16.42 -0.89 18.60
N ASP A 244 17.44 -0.20 19.05
CA ASP A 244 18.03 0.95 18.40
C ASP A 244 19.49 0.55 18.08
N GLY A 245 19.70 0.11 16.86
CA GLY A 245 20.89 -0.65 16.51
C GLY A 245 21.00 -1.93 17.33
N ALA A 246 22.07 -2.07 18.12
CA ALA A 246 22.30 -3.23 18.99
C ALA A 246 21.71 -3.06 20.42
N THR A 247 21.16 -1.92 20.75
CA THR A 247 20.69 -1.60 22.11
C THR A 247 19.20 -1.83 22.22
N ARG A 248 18.78 -2.62 23.22
CA ARG A 248 17.37 -2.78 23.57
C ARG A 248 16.92 -1.61 24.45
N LYS A 249 15.76 -1.06 24.14
CA LYS A 249 15.12 0.05 24.85
C LYS A 249 13.65 -0.24 25.06
N THR A 250 13.05 0.44 26.02
CA THR A 250 11.61 0.35 26.31
C THR A 250 11.07 1.76 26.49
N PHE A 251 9.92 2.02 25.87
CA PHE A 251 9.06 3.15 26.19
C PHE A 251 7.85 2.66 26.96
N TYR A 252 7.53 3.35 28.04
CA TYR A 252 6.30 3.15 28.79
C TYR A 252 5.26 4.18 28.34
N LEU A 253 4.05 3.71 28.06
CA LEU A 253 2.94 4.55 27.63
C LEU A 253 2.21 5.07 28.86
N ASN A 254 1.71 6.31 28.78
CA ASN A 254 0.86 6.90 29.80
C ASN A 254 -0.60 6.80 29.38
N ASP A 255 -1.50 7.00 30.32
CA ASP A 255 -2.93 7.06 30.05
C ASP A 255 -3.26 8.06 28.94
N GLY A 256 -3.84 7.53 27.86
CA GLY A 256 -4.26 8.31 26.72
C GLY A 256 -3.19 8.52 25.65
N ASP A 257 -1.98 7.99 25.82
CA ASP A 257 -1.07 7.79 24.71
C ASP A 257 -1.66 6.79 23.72
N ILE A 258 -1.24 6.84 22.47
CA ILE A 258 -1.71 5.93 21.44
C ILE A 258 -0.56 5.15 20.82
N CYS A 259 -0.83 3.89 20.51
CA CYS A 259 0.06 3.05 19.74
C CYS A 259 -0.62 2.67 18.42
N ILE A 260 0.03 2.94 17.30
CA ILE A 260 -0.44 2.58 15.97
C ILE A 260 0.53 1.57 15.38
N MET A 261 0.02 0.37 15.11
CA MET A 261 0.77 -0.69 14.46
C MET A 261 0.12 -1.03 13.13
N PRO A 262 0.57 -0.43 12.03
CA PRO A 262 0.09 -0.80 10.71
C PRO A 262 0.52 -2.24 10.40
N THR A 263 -0.46 -3.13 10.37
CA THR A 263 -0.24 -4.58 10.13
C THR A 263 -0.58 -4.99 8.71
N ASP A 264 -0.60 -4.03 7.81
CA ASP A 264 -1.01 -4.20 6.42
C ASP A 264 0.06 -4.87 5.54
N GLU A 265 1.14 -5.33 6.14
CA GLU A 265 2.28 -5.82 5.38
C GLU A 265 2.35 -7.35 5.39
N MET A 266 1.87 -7.98 4.34
CA MET A 266 2.32 -9.34 4.00
C MET A 266 3.84 -9.41 3.77
N ALA A 267 4.47 -8.24 3.60
CA ALA A 267 5.90 -8.08 3.37
C ALA A 267 6.79 -8.58 4.52
N ASP A 268 6.30 -8.63 5.74
CA ASP A 268 7.05 -9.20 6.86
C ASP A 268 7.23 -10.73 6.75
N CYS A 269 6.36 -11.38 5.99
CA CYS A 269 6.44 -12.81 5.68
C CYS A 269 7.17 -13.08 4.36
N GLU A 270 7.56 -12.04 3.60
CA GLU A 270 8.26 -12.21 2.33
C GLU A 270 9.74 -12.49 2.58
N SER A 271 10.22 -13.54 1.96
CA SER A 271 11.65 -13.84 1.85
C SER A 271 12.12 -13.58 0.42
N PHE A 272 13.33 -13.07 0.30
CA PHE A 272 13.92 -12.79 -0.99
C PHE A 272 14.95 -13.86 -1.35
N GLY A 273 14.86 -14.34 -2.58
CA GLY A 273 15.93 -15.09 -3.18
C GLY A 273 17.04 -14.18 -3.73
N SER A 274 18.04 -14.79 -4.32
CA SER A 274 19.08 -14.12 -5.07
C SER A 274 19.14 -14.70 -6.51
N PHE A 275 20.04 -14.19 -7.34
CA PHE A 275 20.28 -14.80 -8.66
C PHE A 275 20.76 -16.25 -8.59
N ASN A 276 21.36 -16.65 -7.49
CA ASN A 276 21.97 -17.98 -7.31
C ASN A 276 21.18 -18.89 -6.37
N GLU A 277 20.24 -18.32 -5.60
CA GLU A 277 19.49 -19.08 -4.60
C GLU A 277 18.01 -18.66 -4.64
N PRO A 278 17.07 -19.62 -4.67
CA PRO A 278 15.66 -19.32 -4.57
C PRO A 278 15.36 -18.71 -3.20
N ALA A 279 14.24 -18.04 -3.09
CA ALA A 279 13.70 -17.62 -1.79
C ALA A 279 13.45 -18.85 -0.91
N PRO A 280 13.82 -18.85 0.37
CA PRO A 280 13.62 -19.95 1.29
C PRO A 280 12.13 -20.28 1.50
#